data_96da2290856bd67c5f9d14b4169a3326
#
_entry.id   96da2290856bd67c5f9d14b4169a3326
#
_cell.length_a   1.000
_cell.length_b   1.000
_cell.length_c   1.000
_cell.angle_alpha   90.00
_cell.angle_beta   90.00
_cell.angle_gamma   90.00
#
_symmetry.space_group_name_H-M   'P 1'
#
loop_
_entity.id
_entity.type
_entity.pdbx_description
1 polymer ?
#
loop_
_entity_poly.entity_id
_entity_poly.type
_entity_poly.pdbx_seq_one_letter_code
_entity_poly.pdbx_strand_id
1 'polypeptide(L)'
;MSEAGKKQTEGETTISENRALSGVPVMEREVTALLEEISSCPETAAVAVGGSRATGKADKKSDYDIYVYVEMEIAKERRKSILEKYCGVMEIGNHYWESEDNCTLNNGVDIDIIYRKLQDFEGDVAAVVEQYRASNGYTTCMWHNLVTCRILYDRDGALEAMKKRFDVPYPEVLRAEIIRKNRALLSGVLPSYDAQIRKAASRRDLVSINHRTTEFLASYFDILFAMNRQTHPGEKRLVSLC
;
A
#
# COMPACT_ATOMS: atom_id res chain seq x y z
N MET A 1 52.08 -48.97 -22.14
CA MET A 1 52.76 -47.71 -21.82
C MET A 1 51.89 -46.60 -22.37
N SER A 2 51.09 -45.97 -21.52
CA SER A 2 50.49 -44.64 -21.76
C SER A 2 49.80 -44.25 -20.48
N GLU A 3 50.24 -43.13 -19.93
CA GLU A 3 49.76 -42.55 -18.68
C GLU A 3 48.40 -41.86 -18.87
N ALA A 4 47.50 -42.11 -17.93
CA ALA A 4 46.22 -41.46 -17.81
C ALA A 4 46.34 -40.24 -16.91
N GLY A 5 46.15 -39.03 -17.48
CA GLY A 5 46.05 -37.78 -16.75
C GLY A 5 44.71 -37.66 -16.07
N LYS A 6 44.72 -37.47 -14.74
CA LYS A 6 43.57 -37.06 -13.94
C LYS A 6 43.28 -35.60 -14.16
N LYS A 7 42.08 -35.23 -14.66
CA LYS A 7 41.50 -33.91 -14.56
C LYS A 7 40.60 -33.88 -13.34
N GLN A 8 40.92 -33.00 -12.41
CA GLN A 8 40.02 -32.58 -11.33
C GLN A 8 38.90 -31.73 -11.92
N THR A 9 37.68 -32.10 -11.64
CA THR A 9 36.48 -31.27 -11.87
C THR A 9 36.23 -30.44 -10.63
N GLU A 10 36.45 -29.14 -10.75
CA GLU A 10 35.98 -28.15 -9.79
C GLU A 10 34.46 -28.13 -9.81
N GLY A 11 33.88 -28.23 -8.62
CA GLY A 11 32.42 -28.16 -8.43
C GLY A 11 31.96 -26.72 -8.55
N GLU A 12 31.25 -26.39 -9.59
CA GLU A 12 30.44 -25.19 -9.67
C GLU A 12 29.21 -25.34 -8.77
N THR A 13 29.21 -24.58 -7.69
CA THR A 13 28.04 -24.40 -6.83
C THR A 13 27.03 -23.53 -7.59
N THR A 14 26.03 -24.15 -8.17
CA THR A 14 24.92 -23.46 -8.81
C THR A 14 24.11 -22.75 -7.73
N ILE A 15 24.21 -21.41 -7.74
CA ILE A 15 23.33 -20.51 -7.00
C ILE A 15 21.91 -20.74 -7.54
N SER A 16 21.00 -21.06 -6.65
CA SER A 16 19.60 -21.32 -6.94
C SER A 16 19.00 -20.15 -7.73
N GLU A 17 18.52 -20.45 -8.94
CA GLU A 17 17.74 -19.54 -9.76
C GLU A 17 16.53 -19.05 -8.96
N ASN A 18 16.57 -17.78 -8.55
CA ASN A 18 15.42 -17.07 -8.02
C ASN A 18 14.28 -17.17 -9.03
N ARG A 19 13.18 -17.76 -8.60
CA ARG A 19 11.94 -17.89 -9.34
C ARG A 19 11.43 -16.48 -9.64
N ALA A 20 11.76 -15.94 -10.82
CA ALA A 20 11.24 -14.68 -11.33
C ALA A 20 9.70 -14.82 -11.42
N LEU A 21 8.99 -14.10 -10.56
CA LEU A 21 7.53 -14.01 -10.59
C LEU A 21 7.15 -13.32 -11.91
N SER A 22 6.46 -14.02 -12.80
CA SER A 22 5.96 -13.48 -14.07
C SER A 22 4.97 -12.35 -13.77
N GLY A 23 5.29 -11.12 -14.22
CA GLY A 23 4.42 -9.96 -14.08
C GLY A 23 4.94 -8.81 -13.20
N VAL A 24 6.16 -8.89 -12.67
CA VAL A 24 6.80 -7.77 -11.97
C VAL A 24 7.08 -6.64 -12.97
N PRO A 25 6.68 -5.38 -12.70
CA PRO A 25 7.02 -4.26 -13.57
C PRO A 25 8.54 -4.13 -13.69
N VAL A 26 9.02 -3.78 -14.88
CA VAL A 26 10.44 -3.47 -15.06
C VAL A 26 10.74 -2.25 -14.20
N MET A 27 11.47 -2.46 -13.12
CA MET A 27 11.90 -1.41 -12.20
C MET A 27 13.29 -0.93 -12.58
N GLU A 28 13.59 0.31 -12.28
CA GLU A 28 14.91 0.86 -12.46
C GLU A 28 15.92 0.11 -11.61
N ARG A 29 17.14 -0.08 -12.13
CA ARG A 29 18.19 -0.87 -11.46
C ARG A 29 18.50 -0.38 -10.05
N GLU A 30 18.46 0.94 -9.83
CA GLU A 30 18.70 1.55 -8.51
C GLU A 30 17.60 1.18 -7.52
N VAL A 31 16.32 1.21 -7.95
CA VAL A 31 15.19 0.81 -7.11
C VAL A 31 15.26 -0.67 -6.77
N THR A 32 15.60 -1.52 -7.74
CA THR A 32 15.78 -2.95 -7.49
C THR A 32 16.86 -3.22 -6.45
N ALA A 33 18.03 -2.57 -6.56
CA ALA A 33 19.12 -2.73 -5.61
C ALA A 33 18.75 -2.21 -4.21
N LEU A 34 18.06 -1.08 -4.11
CA LEU A 34 17.53 -0.55 -2.85
C LEU A 34 16.58 -1.56 -2.18
N LEU A 35 15.65 -2.12 -2.93
CA LEU A 35 14.66 -3.06 -2.39
C LEU A 35 15.30 -4.41 -2.02
N GLU A 36 16.35 -4.85 -2.70
CA GLU A 36 17.15 -6.02 -2.31
C GLU A 36 17.83 -5.80 -0.96
N GLU A 37 18.38 -4.62 -0.69
CA GLU A 37 18.97 -4.31 0.62
C GLU A 37 17.91 -4.26 1.74
N ILE A 38 16.75 -3.65 1.49
CA ILE A 38 15.64 -3.65 2.45
C ILE A 38 15.13 -5.08 2.70
N SER A 39 15.00 -5.88 1.65
CA SER A 39 14.56 -7.28 1.76
C SER A 39 15.57 -8.15 2.53
N SER A 40 16.86 -7.79 2.53
CA SER A 40 17.90 -8.48 3.29
C SER A 40 17.87 -8.20 4.80
N CYS A 41 17.09 -7.22 5.26
CA CYS A 41 16.91 -6.95 6.67
C CYS A 41 16.16 -8.11 7.34
N PRO A 42 16.68 -8.67 8.46
CA PRO A 42 16.02 -9.81 9.14
C PRO A 42 14.60 -9.47 9.61
N GLU A 43 14.31 -8.21 9.85
CA GLU A 43 13.00 -7.72 10.26
C GLU A 43 11.98 -7.72 9.11
N THR A 44 12.44 -7.72 7.84
CA THR A 44 11.56 -7.70 6.66
C THR A 44 10.97 -9.07 6.38
N ALA A 45 9.66 -9.17 6.42
CA ALA A 45 8.90 -10.35 6.03
C ALA A 45 8.56 -10.35 4.54
N ALA A 46 8.09 -9.21 4.02
CA ALA A 46 7.75 -9.08 2.61
C ALA A 46 7.91 -7.63 2.11
N VAL A 47 8.04 -7.48 0.79
CA VAL A 47 8.06 -6.18 0.09
C VAL A 47 7.12 -6.25 -1.10
N ALA A 48 6.31 -5.21 -1.27
CA ALA A 48 5.40 -5.08 -2.40
C ALA A 48 5.41 -3.67 -2.97
N VAL A 49 5.11 -3.53 -4.26
CA VAL A 49 4.84 -2.24 -4.89
C VAL A 49 3.34 -2.03 -5.01
N GLY A 50 2.89 -0.82 -4.67
CA GLY A 50 1.51 -0.37 -4.73
C GLY A 50 1.25 0.65 -5.83
N GLY A 51 0.16 1.39 -5.65
CA GLY A 51 -0.19 2.56 -6.43
C GLY A 51 -0.29 2.35 -7.94
N SER A 52 0.10 3.39 -8.67
CA SER A 52 0.00 3.41 -10.13
C SER A 52 0.94 2.41 -10.81
N ARG A 53 2.08 2.13 -10.19
CA ARG A 53 3.07 1.17 -10.72
C ARG A 53 2.61 -0.28 -10.58
N ALA A 54 1.88 -0.60 -9.54
CA ALA A 54 1.28 -1.94 -9.38
C ALA A 54 0.15 -2.19 -10.38
N THR A 55 -0.65 -1.15 -10.68
CA THR A 55 -1.84 -1.27 -11.55
C THR A 55 -1.57 -1.02 -13.04
N GLY A 56 -0.32 -0.77 -13.43
CA GLY A 56 0.06 -0.51 -14.83
C GLY A 56 -0.42 0.86 -15.36
N LYS A 57 -0.79 1.80 -14.47
CA LYS A 57 -1.24 3.16 -14.81
C LYS A 57 -0.14 4.22 -14.57
N ALA A 58 1.08 3.78 -14.29
CA ALA A 58 2.23 4.66 -14.06
C ALA A 58 2.71 5.34 -15.35
N ASP A 59 3.16 6.56 -15.23
CA ASP A 59 3.94 7.29 -16.22
C ASP A 59 5.38 7.54 -15.72
N LYS A 60 6.19 8.26 -16.51
CA LYS A 60 7.59 8.55 -16.19
C LYS A 60 7.78 9.43 -14.94
N LYS A 61 6.73 10.10 -14.48
CA LYS A 61 6.74 10.98 -13.30
C LYS A 61 6.08 10.36 -12.09
N SER A 62 5.55 9.14 -12.24
CA SER A 62 4.88 8.45 -11.15
C SER A 62 5.90 8.04 -10.08
N ASP A 63 5.58 8.37 -8.84
CA ASP A 63 6.26 7.94 -7.63
C ASP A 63 6.29 6.40 -7.48
N TYR A 64 7.12 5.91 -6.58
CA TYR A 64 7.10 4.52 -6.13
C TYR A 64 6.42 4.45 -4.77
N ASP A 65 5.28 3.77 -4.69
CA ASP A 65 4.63 3.40 -3.43
C ASP A 65 5.13 2.00 -3.03
N ILE A 66 6.05 1.91 -2.06
CA ILE A 66 6.63 0.64 -1.61
C ILE A 66 6.09 0.28 -0.23
N TYR A 67 5.51 -0.90 -0.11
CA TYR A 67 5.05 -1.44 1.17
C TYR A 67 6.06 -2.48 1.67
N VAL A 68 6.66 -2.19 2.82
CA VAL A 68 7.57 -3.09 3.52
C VAL A 68 6.84 -3.68 4.73
N TYR A 69 6.52 -4.95 4.65
CA TYR A 69 5.90 -5.68 5.75
C TYR A 69 6.98 -6.23 6.66
N VAL A 70 6.90 -5.91 7.93
CA VAL A 70 7.92 -6.25 8.93
C VAL A 70 7.32 -7.05 10.09
N GLU A 71 8.14 -7.89 10.71
CA GLU A 71 7.82 -8.54 11.98
C GLU A 71 8.10 -7.60 13.16
N MET A 72 9.21 -6.85 13.06
CA MET A 72 9.64 -5.82 14.01
C MET A 72 10.12 -4.60 13.22
N GLU A 73 10.18 -3.46 13.88
CA GLU A 73 10.67 -2.22 13.26
C GLU A 73 12.14 -2.33 12.87
N ILE A 74 12.49 -1.97 11.65
CA ILE A 74 13.88 -1.80 11.22
C ILE A 74 14.41 -0.51 11.82
N ALA A 75 15.54 -0.59 12.53
CA ALA A 75 16.15 0.58 13.18
C ALA A 75 16.36 1.74 12.18
N LYS A 76 16.01 2.95 12.61
CA LYS A 76 16.07 4.17 11.78
C LYS A 76 17.45 4.38 11.18
N GLU A 77 18.51 4.13 11.94
CA GLU A 77 19.90 4.26 11.51
C GLU A 77 20.24 3.29 10.38
N ARG A 78 19.70 2.07 10.45
CA ARG A 78 19.87 1.07 9.38
C ARG A 78 19.15 1.47 8.11
N ARG A 79 17.88 1.91 8.22
CA ARG A 79 17.11 2.43 7.09
C ARG A 79 17.84 3.58 6.41
N LYS A 80 18.32 4.54 7.22
CA LYS A 80 19.12 5.68 6.76
C LYS A 80 20.35 5.24 6.01
N SER A 81 21.15 4.32 6.57
CA SER A 81 22.38 3.81 5.93
C SER A 81 22.12 3.11 4.58
N ILE A 82 20.96 2.48 4.41
CA ILE A 82 20.56 1.91 3.13
C ILE A 82 20.17 3.01 2.15
N LEU A 83 19.27 3.92 2.55
CA LEU A 83 18.69 4.95 1.70
C LEU A 83 19.72 5.98 1.19
N GLU A 84 20.72 6.34 2.01
CA GLU A 84 21.80 7.26 1.63
C GLU A 84 22.58 6.84 0.38
N LYS A 85 22.55 5.57 0.02
CA LYS A 85 23.24 5.06 -1.18
C LYS A 85 22.49 5.37 -2.48
N TYR A 86 21.17 5.55 -2.39
CA TYR A 86 20.25 5.62 -3.53
C TYR A 86 19.49 6.93 -3.63
N CYS A 87 19.40 7.69 -2.54
CA CYS A 87 18.53 8.86 -2.44
C CYS A 87 19.35 10.13 -2.17
N GLY A 88 19.03 11.20 -2.89
CA GLY A 88 19.64 12.51 -2.69
C GLY A 88 18.92 13.34 -1.62
N VAL A 89 17.62 13.14 -1.44
CA VAL A 89 16.79 13.79 -0.41
C VAL A 89 16.04 12.72 0.35
N MET A 90 15.99 12.84 1.69
CA MET A 90 15.37 11.84 2.56
C MET A 90 14.73 12.49 3.78
N GLU A 91 13.50 12.11 4.08
CA GLU A 91 12.84 12.30 5.36
C GLU A 91 12.58 10.90 5.96
N ILE A 92 13.28 10.55 7.04
CA ILE A 92 13.27 9.20 7.59
C ILE A 92 12.51 9.14 8.90
N GLY A 93 11.57 8.19 9.01
CA GLY A 93 10.79 7.91 10.19
C GLY A 93 9.74 8.97 10.46
N ASN A 94 9.05 9.38 9.42
CA ASN A 94 7.85 10.17 9.59
C ASN A 94 6.67 9.25 10.00
N HIS A 95 5.73 9.80 10.77
CA HIS A 95 4.58 9.09 11.33
C HIS A 95 3.30 9.91 11.21
N TYR A 96 3.21 10.77 10.17
CA TYR A 96 2.04 11.63 10.01
C TYR A 96 0.80 10.83 9.57
N TRP A 97 0.98 9.82 8.73
CA TRP A 97 -0.07 8.95 8.22
C TRP A 97 0.16 7.51 8.63
N GLU A 98 1.28 6.95 8.19
CA GLU A 98 1.79 5.63 8.55
C GLU A 98 3.25 5.77 9.01
N SER A 99 3.94 4.69 9.32
CA SER A 99 5.38 4.72 9.52
C SER A 99 6.05 4.69 8.15
N GLU A 100 6.70 5.77 7.75
CA GLU A 100 7.23 5.90 6.40
C GLU A 100 8.56 6.64 6.30
N ASP A 101 9.29 6.36 5.25
CA ASP A 101 10.44 7.12 4.78
C ASP A 101 10.09 7.69 3.39
N ASN A 102 10.15 9.01 3.24
CA ASN A 102 9.88 9.71 2.00
C ASN A 102 11.20 10.17 1.40
N CYS A 103 11.49 9.74 0.19
CA CYS A 103 12.78 9.98 -0.44
C CYS A 103 12.64 10.42 -1.89
N THR A 104 13.65 11.15 -2.39
CA THR A 104 13.85 11.37 -3.83
C THR A 104 15.11 10.61 -4.23
N LEU A 105 14.97 9.67 -5.15
CA LEU A 105 16.08 8.90 -5.73
C LEU A 105 17.07 9.82 -6.45
N ASN A 106 18.30 9.36 -6.64
CA ASN A 106 19.34 10.14 -7.33
C ASN A 106 18.98 10.53 -8.78
N ASN A 107 18.04 9.81 -9.40
CA ASN A 107 17.50 10.13 -10.73
C ASN A 107 16.33 11.14 -10.69
N GLY A 108 15.93 11.64 -9.50
CA GLY A 108 14.86 12.62 -9.31
C GLY A 108 13.44 12.05 -9.22
N VAL A 109 13.28 10.72 -9.12
CA VAL A 109 11.98 10.08 -8.92
C VAL A 109 11.71 9.94 -7.43
N ASP A 110 10.49 10.28 -7.00
CA ASP A 110 10.08 10.15 -5.62
C ASP A 110 9.73 8.69 -5.27
N ILE A 111 10.07 8.28 -4.05
CA ILE A 111 9.78 6.96 -3.51
C ILE A 111 9.30 7.09 -2.06
N ASP A 112 8.12 6.57 -1.80
CA ASP A 112 7.53 6.46 -0.47
C ASP A 112 7.63 5.02 0.01
N ILE A 113 8.32 4.80 1.11
CA ILE A 113 8.54 3.48 1.70
C ILE A 113 7.74 3.40 2.99
N ILE A 114 6.65 2.66 2.96
CA ILE A 114 5.68 2.54 4.04
C ILE A 114 5.92 1.22 4.77
N TYR A 115 6.20 1.31 6.07
CA TYR A 115 6.48 0.15 6.93
C TYR A 115 5.24 -0.25 7.70
N ARG A 116 4.82 -1.52 7.55
CA ARG A 116 3.65 -2.09 8.23
C ARG A 116 4.03 -3.36 8.97
N LYS A 117 3.62 -3.50 10.22
CA LYS A 117 3.69 -4.81 10.86
C LYS A 117 2.74 -5.76 10.17
N LEU A 118 3.26 -6.90 9.71
CA LEU A 118 2.49 -7.85 8.90
C LEU A 118 1.22 -8.32 9.63
N GLN A 119 1.35 -8.65 10.91
CA GLN A 119 0.24 -9.14 11.75
C GLN A 119 -0.83 -8.05 11.99
N ASP A 120 -0.42 -6.81 12.25
CA ASP A 120 -1.35 -5.70 12.49
C ASP A 120 -2.14 -5.39 11.21
N PHE A 121 -1.46 -5.35 10.05
CA PHE A 121 -2.08 -5.14 8.76
C PHE A 121 -3.09 -6.25 8.40
N GLU A 122 -2.74 -7.52 8.67
CA GLU A 122 -3.65 -8.65 8.51
C GLU A 122 -4.91 -8.48 9.37
N GLY A 123 -4.73 -8.08 10.64
CA GLY A 123 -5.83 -7.81 11.57
C GLY A 123 -6.76 -6.70 11.10
N ASP A 124 -6.20 -5.62 10.56
CA ASP A 124 -6.97 -4.49 10.04
C ASP A 124 -7.79 -4.88 8.80
N VAL A 125 -7.19 -5.63 7.87
CA VAL A 125 -7.91 -6.14 6.69
C VAL A 125 -9.00 -7.14 7.11
N ALA A 126 -8.72 -8.04 8.05
CA ALA A 126 -9.70 -8.99 8.59
C ALA A 126 -10.88 -8.27 9.28
N ALA A 127 -10.60 -7.19 10.01
CA ALA A 127 -11.65 -6.38 10.63
C ALA A 127 -12.63 -5.80 9.61
N VAL A 128 -12.15 -5.42 8.43
CA VAL A 128 -12.99 -4.93 7.34
C VAL A 128 -13.71 -6.07 6.63
N VAL A 129 -12.96 -7.07 6.16
CA VAL A 129 -13.49 -8.10 5.22
C VAL A 129 -14.30 -9.17 5.92
N GLU A 130 -13.87 -9.61 7.11
CA GLU A 130 -14.47 -10.72 7.85
C GLU A 130 -15.40 -10.26 8.98
N GLN A 131 -15.09 -9.11 9.63
CA GLN A 131 -15.90 -8.55 10.70
C GLN A 131 -16.80 -7.41 10.23
N TYR A 132 -16.72 -7.05 8.95
CA TYR A 132 -17.56 -6.04 8.28
C TYR A 132 -17.51 -4.65 8.91
N ARG A 133 -16.36 -4.26 9.45
CA ARG A 133 -16.17 -2.97 10.12
C ARG A 133 -16.08 -1.84 9.08
N ALA A 134 -17.11 -0.98 9.05
CA ALA A 134 -17.11 0.22 8.22
C ALA A 134 -16.47 1.42 8.94
N SER A 135 -15.80 2.29 8.19
CA SER A 135 -15.21 3.56 8.61
C SER A 135 -16.01 4.77 8.10
N ASN A 136 -15.59 5.98 8.46
CA ASN A 136 -16.14 7.23 7.94
C ASN A 136 -15.40 7.61 6.65
N GLY A 137 -15.71 6.93 5.56
CA GLY A 137 -14.95 6.98 4.33
C GLY A 137 -13.76 6.02 4.31
N TYR A 138 -13.26 5.75 3.12
CA TYR A 138 -12.05 4.95 2.87
C TYR A 138 -12.06 3.52 3.49
N THR A 139 -13.21 2.95 3.77
CA THR A 139 -13.35 1.69 4.52
C THR A 139 -12.49 0.57 3.95
N THR A 140 -12.43 0.42 2.64
CA THR A 140 -11.77 -0.71 1.99
C THR A 140 -10.41 -0.37 1.38
N CYS A 141 -9.77 0.77 1.74
CA CYS A 141 -8.50 1.19 1.15
C CYS A 141 -7.36 0.20 1.43
N MET A 142 -7.23 -0.28 2.66
CA MET A 142 -6.17 -1.25 3.01
C MET A 142 -6.41 -2.59 2.33
N TRP A 143 -7.66 -3.02 2.22
CA TRP A 143 -8.02 -4.19 1.41
C TRP A 143 -7.68 -3.98 -0.07
N HIS A 144 -7.98 -2.80 -0.64
CA HIS A 144 -7.60 -2.45 -2.00
C HIS A 144 -6.08 -2.54 -2.20
N ASN A 145 -5.30 -1.94 -1.29
CA ASN A 145 -3.85 -1.99 -1.34
C ASN A 145 -3.33 -3.43 -1.35
N LEU A 146 -3.88 -4.31 -0.50
CA LEU A 146 -3.50 -5.71 -0.45
C LEU A 146 -3.78 -6.44 -1.76
N VAL A 147 -5.02 -6.36 -2.29
CA VAL A 147 -5.40 -7.14 -3.47
C VAL A 147 -4.76 -6.63 -4.77
N THR A 148 -4.42 -5.35 -4.84
CA THR A 148 -3.83 -4.73 -6.04
C THR A 148 -2.31 -4.63 -6.01
N CYS A 149 -1.65 -4.71 -4.85
CA CYS A 149 -0.19 -4.67 -4.78
C CYS A 149 0.45 -5.83 -5.55
N ARG A 150 1.68 -5.61 -6.01
CA ARG A 150 2.52 -6.67 -6.61
C ARG A 150 3.64 -7.01 -5.64
N ILE A 151 3.70 -8.26 -5.26
CA ILE A 151 4.72 -8.78 -4.34
C ILE A 151 6.05 -8.83 -5.08
N LEU A 152 7.08 -8.26 -4.48
CA LEU A 152 8.46 -8.23 -4.99
C LEU A 152 9.35 -9.21 -4.22
N TYR A 153 9.08 -9.35 -2.92
CA TYR A 153 9.75 -10.27 -2.01
C TYR A 153 8.76 -10.76 -0.97
N ASP A 154 8.81 -12.04 -0.64
CA ASP A 154 7.99 -12.65 0.42
C ASP A 154 8.76 -13.83 0.99
N ARG A 155 9.39 -13.64 2.15
CA ARG A 155 10.35 -14.58 2.75
C ARG A 155 9.73 -15.97 3.00
N ASP A 156 8.56 -15.98 3.60
CA ASP A 156 7.89 -17.21 4.03
C ASP A 156 6.54 -17.44 3.33
N GLY A 157 6.21 -16.62 2.33
CA GLY A 157 4.94 -16.69 1.61
C GLY A 157 3.74 -16.16 2.39
N ALA A 158 3.98 -15.41 3.48
CA ALA A 158 2.92 -14.93 4.36
C ALA A 158 2.05 -13.84 3.73
N LEU A 159 2.65 -12.92 2.96
CA LEU A 159 1.91 -11.89 2.25
C LEU A 159 1.08 -12.48 1.09
N GLU A 160 1.64 -13.45 0.36
CA GLU A 160 0.91 -14.17 -0.68
C GLU A 160 -0.27 -14.95 -0.10
N ALA A 161 -0.07 -15.62 1.05
CA ALA A 161 -1.14 -16.32 1.77
C ALA A 161 -2.25 -15.35 2.22
N MET A 162 -1.86 -14.20 2.78
CA MET A 162 -2.79 -13.14 3.17
C MET A 162 -3.58 -12.60 1.98
N LYS A 163 -2.89 -12.28 0.88
CA LYS A 163 -3.51 -11.81 -0.35
C LYS A 163 -4.54 -12.81 -0.88
N LYS A 164 -4.20 -14.10 -0.86
CA LYS A 164 -5.08 -15.18 -1.28
C LYS A 164 -6.28 -15.36 -0.34
N ARG A 165 -6.09 -15.20 0.99
CA ARG A 165 -7.17 -15.26 1.99
C ARG A 165 -8.22 -14.16 1.75
N PHE A 166 -7.80 -12.96 1.40
CA PHE A 166 -8.68 -11.81 1.23
C PHE A 166 -9.03 -11.51 -0.24
N ASP A 167 -8.61 -12.34 -1.20
CA ASP A 167 -9.11 -12.30 -2.58
C ASP A 167 -10.47 -13.00 -2.68
N VAL A 168 -11.47 -12.34 -2.12
CA VAL A 168 -12.83 -12.86 -1.99
C VAL A 168 -13.83 -11.93 -2.67
N PRO A 169 -15.01 -12.44 -3.08
CA PRO A 169 -16.10 -11.57 -3.54
C PRO A 169 -16.47 -10.53 -2.49
N TYR A 170 -16.81 -9.33 -2.94
CA TYR A 170 -17.17 -8.22 -2.05
C TYR A 170 -18.32 -8.63 -1.11
N PRO A 171 -18.14 -8.64 0.24
CA PRO A 171 -19.13 -9.13 1.17
C PRO A 171 -20.37 -8.23 1.21
N GLU A 172 -21.57 -8.77 1.00
CA GLU A 172 -22.82 -8.00 1.00
C GLU A 172 -23.12 -7.37 2.38
N VAL A 173 -22.71 -8.00 3.48
CA VAL A 173 -22.86 -7.43 4.83
C VAL A 173 -21.99 -6.19 4.97
N LEU A 174 -20.71 -6.25 4.54
CA LEU A 174 -19.82 -5.09 4.55
C LEU A 174 -20.39 -3.96 3.68
N ARG A 175 -20.88 -4.28 2.48
CA ARG A 175 -21.53 -3.33 1.58
C ARG A 175 -22.68 -2.59 2.29
N ALA A 176 -23.57 -3.34 2.92
CA ALA A 176 -24.70 -2.77 3.63
C ALA A 176 -24.28 -1.86 4.79
N GLU A 177 -23.27 -2.27 5.58
CA GLU A 177 -22.73 -1.51 6.70
C GLU A 177 -22.04 -0.20 6.26
N ILE A 178 -21.25 -0.23 5.17
CA ILE A 178 -20.64 0.98 4.61
C ILE A 178 -21.73 1.97 4.19
N ILE A 179 -22.73 1.50 3.42
CA ILE A 179 -23.82 2.35 2.94
C ILE A 179 -24.63 2.90 4.13
N ARG A 180 -25.00 2.07 5.09
CA ARG A 180 -25.77 2.48 6.27
C ARG A 180 -25.04 3.56 7.07
N LYS A 181 -23.76 3.33 7.40
CA LYS A 181 -22.95 4.22 8.24
C LYS A 181 -22.69 5.55 7.52
N ASN A 182 -22.18 5.51 6.32
CA ASN A 182 -21.79 6.72 5.60
C ASN A 182 -23.02 7.55 5.14
N ARG A 183 -24.13 6.90 4.74
CA ARG A 183 -25.36 7.63 4.44
C ARG A 183 -25.89 8.41 5.64
N ALA A 184 -25.82 7.84 6.83
CA ALA A 184 -26.22 8.53 8.07
C ALA A 184 -25.36 9.77 8.32
N LEU A 185 -24.06 9.73 8.03
CA LEU A 185 -23.13 10.87 8.13
C LEU A 185 -23.42 11.94 7.09
N LEU A 186 -23.80 11.56 5.86
CA LEU A 186 -24.12 12.52 4.81
C LEU A 186 -25.34 13.38 5.14
N SER A 187 -26.47 12.76 5.53
CA SER A 187 -27.74 13.49 5.73
C SER A 187 -28.73 12.84 6.69
N GLY A 188 -28.37 11.73 7.37
CA GLY A 188 -29.30 10.91 8.14
C GLY A 188 -29.35 11.20 9.64
N VAL A 189 -28.34 11.87 10.20
CA VAL A 189 -28.21 12.15 11.63
C VAL A 189 -27.93 13.64 11.88
N LEU A 190 -28.02 14.07 13.13
CA LEU A 190 -27.62 15.40 13.52
C LEU A 190 -26.40 15.33 14.45
N PRO A 191 -25.30 16.05 14.13
CA PRO A 191 -25.11 16.89 12.95
C PRO A 191 -24.57 16.10 11.74
N SER A 192 -25.33 16.03 10.65
CA SER A 192 -24.86 15.47 9.38
C SER A 192 -23.96 16.45 8.62
N TYR A 193 -23.16 15.96 7.65
CA TYR A 193 -22.26 16.82 6.89
C TYR A 193 -23.02 17.87 6.07
N ASP A 194 -24.14 17.52 5.43
CA ASP A 194 -24.96 18.47 4.67
C ASP A 194 -25.52 19.58 5.57
N ALA A 195 -26.00 19.26 6.77
CA ALA A 195 -26.48 20.24 7.74
C ALA A 195 -25.35 21.17 8.21
N GLN A 196 -24.16 20.63 8.46
CA GLN A 196 -22.98 21.40 8.85
C GLN A 196 -22.51 22.33 7.74
N ILE A 197 -22.50 21.85 6.47
CA ILE A 197 -22.15 22.67 5.29
C ILE A 197 -23.15 23.83 5.14
N ARG A 198 -24.47 23.57 5.22
CA ARG A 198 -25.50 24.63 5.15
C ARG A 198 -25.32 25.68 6.25
N LYS A 199 -25.04 25.22 7.48
CA LYS A 199 -24.78 26.10 8.62
C LYS A 199 -23.53 26.96 8.42
N ALA A 200 -22.45 26.40 7.90
CA ALA A 200 -21.23 27.13 7.59
C ALA A 200 -21.47 28.13 6.44
N ALA A 201 -22.22 27.74 5.40
CA ALA A 201 -22.58 28.61 4.27
C ALA A 201 -23.41 29.83 4.71
N SER A 202 -24.42 29.63 5.61
CA SER A 202 -25.20 30.74 6.13
C SER A 202 -24.39 31.77 6.92
N ARG A 203 -23.23 31.36 7.45
CA ARG A 203 -22.26 32.19 8.17
C ARG A 203 -21.13 32.72 7.29
N ARG A 204 -21.10 32.34 6.03
CA ARG A 204 -20.00 32.62 5.08
C ARG A 204 -18.63 32.13 5.57
N ASP A 205 -18.62 31.04 6.33
CA ASP A 205 -17.39 30.40 6.84
C ASP A 205 -16.83 29.42 5.79
N LEU A 206 -16.00 29.95 4.90
CA LEU A 206 -15.44 29.20 3.76
C LEU A 206 -14.53 28.05 4.23
N VAL A 207 -13.80 28.22 5.33
CA VAL A 207 -12.91 27.18 5.88
C VAL A 207 -13.73 25.98 6.36
N SER A 208 -14.77 26.23 7.15
CA SER A 208 -15.67 25.16 7.62
C SER A 208 -16.42 24.48 6.47
N ILE A 209 -16.84 25.24 5.43
CA ILE A 209 -17.44 24.65 4.22
C ILE A 209 -16.48 23.67 3.58
N ASN A 210 -15.24 24.09 3.29
CA ASN A 210 -14.25 23.25 2.62
C ASN A 210 -13.94 21.99 3.45
N HIS A 211 -13.69 22.14 4.74
CA HIS A 211 -13.41 21.03 5.65
C HIS A 211 -14.56 20.00 5.68
N ARG A 212 -15.80 20.44 5.81
CA ARG A 212 -16.96 19.54 5.83
C ARG A 212 -17.27 18.92 4.46
N THR A 213 -16.96 19.63 3.38
CA THR A 213 -17.08 19.08 2.02
C THR A 213 -16.11 17.96 1.79
N THR A 214 -14.87 18.05 2.29
CA THR A 214 -13.88 16.97 2.20
C THR A 214 -14.38 15.70 2.91
N GLU A 215 -14.90 15.84 4.14
CA GLU A 215 -15.49 14.72 4.90
C GLU A 215 -16.73 14.13 4.22
N PHE A 216 -17.57 15.00 3.64
CA PHE A 216 -18.73 14.58 2.86
C PHE A 216 -18.30 13.74 1.66
N LEU A 217 -17.30 14.18 0.90
CA LEU A 217 -16.80 13.46 -0.27
C LEU A 217 -16.18 12.11 0.11
N ALA A 218 -15.43 12.03 1.20
CA ALA A 218 -14.88 10.78 1.70
C ALA A 218 -15.99 9.73 1.95
N SER A 219 -17.05 10.11 2.66
CA SER A 219 -18.21 9.24 2.91
C SER A 219 -19.01 8.93 1.63
N TYR A 220 -19.16 9.91 0.73
CA TYR A 220 -19.89 9.75 -0.51
C TYR A 220 -19.23 8.73 -1.46
N PHE A 221 -17.92 8.84 -1.67
CA PHE A 221 -17.19 7.90 -2.51
C PHE A 221 -17.11 6.51 -1.90
N ASP A 222 -17.02 6.39 -0.57
CA ASP A 222 -17.07 5.08 0.09
C ASP A 222 -18.41 4.34 -0.21
N ILE A 223 -19.54 5.08 -0.22
CA ILE A 223 -20.83 4.54 -0.64
C ILE A 223 -20.81 4.12 -2.11
N LEU A 224 -20.27 4.96 -3.01
CA LEU A 224 -20.25 4.66 -4.44
C LEU A 224 -19.45 3.39 -4.74
N PHE A 225 -18.25 3.25 -4.18
CA PHE A 225 -17.44 2.04 -4.34
C PHE A 225 -18.15 0.81 -3.76
N ALA A 226 -18.74 0.93 -2.56
CA ALA A 226 -19.49 -0.17 -1.96
C ALA A 226 -20.71 -0.59 -2.82
N MET A 227 -21.46 0.37 -3.38
CA MET A 227 -22.59 0.09 -4.27
C MET A 227 -22.17 -0.70 -5.51
N ASN A 228 -21.00 -0.39 -6.05
CA ASN A 228 -20.43 -1.07 -7.22
C ASN A 228 -19.63 -2.34 -6.86
N ARG A 229 -19.55 -2.73 -5.58
CA ARG A 229 -18.76 -3.85 -5.09
C ARG A 229 -17.28 -3.76 -5.51
N GLN A 230 -16.76 -2.53 -5.46
CA GLN A 230 -15.36 -2.23 -5.72
C GLN A 230 -14.69 -1.77 -4.43
N THR A 231 -13.45 -2.16 -4.25
CA THR A 231 -12.62 -1.66 -3.15
C THR A 231 -12.22 -0.21 -3.41
N HIS A 232 -12.20 0.62 -2.36
CA HIS A 232 -11.87 2.05 -2.45
C HIS A 232 -10.37 2.25 -2.71
N PRO A 233 -9.96 2.93 -3.79
CA PRO A 233 -8.55 3.01 -4.20
C PRO A 233 -7.72 4.09 -3.49
N GLY A 234 -8.30 4.87 -2.57
CA GLY A 234 -7.68 6.07 -1.98
C GLY A 234 -8.28 7.36 -2.54
N GLU A 235 -7.66 8.51 -2.28
CA GLU A 235 -8.22 9.83 -2.65
C GLU A 235 -7.96 10.24 -4.11
N LYS A 236 -7.04 9.56 -4.81
CA LYS A 236 -6.63 9.96 -6.17
C LYS A 236 -7.61 9.41 -7.23
N ARG A 237 -7.97 10.25 -8.19
CA ARG A 237 -8.74 9.88 -9.41
C ARG A 237 -10.14 9.31 -9.16
N LEU A 238 -10.78 9.63 -8.05
CA LEU A 238 -12.07 9.06 -7.62
C LEU A 238 -13.15 9.15 -8.69
N VAL A 239 -13.31 10.33 -9.34
CA VAL A 239 -14.33 10.53 -10.39
C VAL A 239 -14.11 9.64 -11.62
N SER A 240 -12.88 9.29 -11.95
CA SER A 240 -12.57 8.45 -13.12
C SER A 240 -12.66 6.95 -12.83
N LEU A 241 -12.83 6.58 -11.57
CA LEU A 241 -12.84 5.18 -11.11
C LEU A 241 -14.22 4.71 -10.65
N CYS A 242 -15.21 5.62 -10.60
CA CYS A 242 -16.61 5.33 -10.26
C CYS A 242 -17.48 5.06 -11.48
#